data_a9e3753d85ec9eb1e13995595e153a07
#
_entry.id   a9e3753d85ec9eb1e13995595e153a07
#
_cell.length_a   1.000
_cell.length_b   1.000
_cell.length_c   1.000
_cell.angle_alpha   90.00
_cell.angle_beta   90.00
_cell.angle_gamma   90.00
#
_symmetry.space_group_name_H-M   'P 1'
#
loop_
_entity.id
_entity.type
_entity.pdbx_description
1 polymer ?
#
loop_
_entity_poly.entity_id
_entity_poly.type
_entity_poly.pdbx_seq_one_letter_code
_entity_poly.pdbx_strand_id
1 'polypeptide(L)'
;MAGFAAGQTLLPVGELLRYSLEETPEQLTRGLGRPAQTGEGSPGYFTWYYKTDVLDQHDFSHLLVFQKADGKLASVTRNFHTPVIVDALFPARSSRTHFWPSEKDPQWAVRVRLLGEDRVLLAMGVKQEGDTTTQVVVMRRSALRSFFPWLHEQLGGKR
;
A
#
# COMPACT_ATOMS: atom_id res chain seq x y z
N MET A 1 12.25 14.31 10.87
CA MET A 1 11.88 13.37 9.81
C MET A 1 12.73 13.66 8.58
N ALA A 2 13.48 12.69 8.13
CA ALA A 2 14.22 12.87 6.89
C ALA A 2 13.19 12.92 5.75
N GLY A 3 12.97 14.11 5.19
CA GLY A 3 12.15 14.25 3.99
C GLY A 3 12.85 13.57 2.82
N PHE A 4 12.07 13.09 1.87
CA PHE A 4 12.62 12.61 0.60
C PHE A 4 13.21 13.82 -0.14
N ALA A 5 14.42 13.71 -0.65
CA ALA A 5 14.98 14.75 -1.51
C ALA A 5 14.22 14.77 -2.85
N ALA A 6 14.02 15.97 -3.42
CA ALA A 6 13.39 16.10 -4.74
C ALA A 6 14.16 15.26 -5.77
N GLY A 7 13.45 14.44 -6.55
CA GLY A 7 14.04 13.52 -7.52
C GLY A 7 14.61 12.23 -6.93
N GLN A 8 14.50 12.02 -5.63
CA GLN A 8 14.95 10.79 -5.00
C GLN A 8 13.99 9.63 -5.30
N THR A 9 14.52 8.53 -5.81
CA THR A 9 13.75 7.31 -6.03
C THR A 9 13.30 6.74 -4.70
N LEU A 10 12.02 6.39 -4.58
CA LEU A 10 11.52 5.68 -3.41
C LEU A 10 12.18 4.31 -3.33
N LEU A 11 12.66 3.97 -2.16
CA LEU A 11 13.21 2.64 -1.92
C LEU A 11 12.12 1.58 -2.09
N PRO A 12 12.50 0.34 -2.36
CA PRO A 12 11.54 -0.76 -2.49
C PRO A 12 10.70 -0.95 -1.22
N VAL A 13 10.13 -2.06 -1.03
CA VAL A 13 9.04 -2.34 -0.09
C VAL A 13 9.23 -1.78 1.33
N GLY A 14 10.46 -1.78 1.86
CA GLY A 14 10.75 -1.31 3.23
C GLY A 14 10.38 0.14 3.49
N GLU A 15 10.42 0.99 2.48
CA GLU A 15 10.06 2.41 2.61
C GLU A 15 8.57 2.63 2.89
N LEU A 16 7.72 1.67 2.55
CA LEU A 16 6.28 1.78 2.86
C LEU A 16 6.01 1.92 4.36
N LEU A 17 6.88 1.34 5.20
CA LEU A 17 6.73 1.44 6.65
C LEU A 17 6.94 2.86 7.18
N ARG A 18 7.59 3.73 6.42
CA ARG A 18 7.83 5.13 6.82
C ARG A 18 6.59 6.01 6.70
N TYR A 19 5.63 5.63 5.87
CA TYR A 19 4.42 6.42 5.72
C TYR A 19 3.54 6.29 6.96
N SER A 20 3.38 7.40 7.68
CA SER A 20 2.47 7.47 8.84
C SER A 20 1.00 7.51 8.42
N LEU A 21 0.76 7.89 7.15
CA LEU A 21 -0.55 8.19 6.57
C LEU A 21 -1.20 9.45 7.17
N GLU A 22 -0.35 10.31 7.74
CA GLU A 22 -0.72 11.65 8.17
C GLU A 22 -0.21 12.72 7.20
N GLU A 23 0.56 12.31 6.19
CA GLU A 23 1.17 13.18 5.20
C GLU A 23 0.12 13.87 4.34
N THR A 24 0.36 15.15 4.07
CA THR A 24 -0.45 15.97 3.18
C THR A 24 0.15 16.03 1.78
N PRO A 25 -0.63 16.39 0.73
CA PRO A 25 -0.09 16.58 -0.61
C PRO A 25 1.10 17.55 -0.65
N GLU A 26 1.07 18.62 0.12
CA GLU A 26 2.15 19.61 0.17
C GLU A 26 3.45 19.00 0.71
N GLN A 27 3.37 18.22 1.76
CA GLN A 27 4.54 17.53 2.32
C GLN A 27 5.13 16.54 1.34
N LEU A 28 4.28 15.78 0.64
CA LEU A 28 4.71 14.78 -0.32
C LEU A 28 5.29 15.41 -1.59
N THR A 29 4.73 16.51 -2.06
CA THR A 29 5.27 17.24 -3.21
C THR A 29 6.68 17.75 -2.93
N ARG A 30 6.94 18.23 -1.71
CA ARG A 30 8.29 18.67 -1.32
C ARG A 30 9.30 17.54 -1.34
N GLY A 31 8.90 16.32 -0.96
CA GLY A 31 9.78 15.16 -0.91
C GLY A 31 9.88 14.40 -2.23
N LEU A 32 8.77 14.23 -2.93
CA LEU A 32 8.66 13.36 -4.11
C LEU A 32 8.60 14.14 -5.42
N GLY A 33 8.40 15.45 -5.37
CA GLY A 33 8.11 16.24 -6.57
C GLY A 33 6.66 16.08 -7.02
N ARG A 34 6.38 16.55 -8.23
CA ARG A 34 5.03 16.46 -8.80
C ARG A 34 4.72 15.05 -9.27
N PRO A 35 3.49 14.56 -9.05
CA PRO A 35 3.08 13.27 -9.62
C PRO A 35 3.04 13.31 -11.15
N ALA A 36 3.23 12.16 -11.76
CA ALA A 36 3.11 12.01 -13.22
C ALA A 36 1.65 12.16 -13.67
N GLN A 37 0.72 11.67 -12.87
CA GLN A 37 -0.71 11.78 -13.12
C GLN A 37 -1.46 11.99 -11.81
N THR A 38 -2.58 12.71 -11.91
CA THR A 38 -3.55 12.87 -10.83
C THR A 38 -4.91 12.40 -11.32
N GLY A 39 -5.74 11.94 -10.41
CA GLY A 39 -7.06 11.44 -10.80
C GLY A 39 -8.02 11.36 -9.64
N GLU A 40 -9.26 11.09 -9.98
CA GLU A 40 -10.29 10.74 -9.01
C GLU A 40 -10.15 9.25 -8.64
N GLY A 41 -10.30 8.96 -7.38
CA GLY A 41 -10.34 7.60 -6.87
C GLY A 41 -11.78 7.14 -6.63
N SER A 42 -11.95 6.21 -5.71
CA SER A 42 -13.26 5.86 -5.17
C SER A 42 -13.91 7.11 -4.55
N PRO A 43 -15.25 7.15 -4.39
CA PRO A 43 -15.92 8.31 -3.80
C PRO A 43 -15.28 8.74 -2.47
N GLY A 44 -14.92 10.01 -2.36
CA GLY A 44 -14.23 10.56 -1.18
C GLY A 44 -12.72 10.49 -1.21
N TYR A 45 -12.12 10.02 -2.30
CA TYR A 45 -10.67 9.89 -2.44
C TYR A 45 -10.20 10.49 -3.76
N PHE A 46 -8.91 10.91 -3.80
CA PHE A 46 -8.22 11.28 -5.03
C PHE A 46 -6.85 10.60 -5.07
N THR A 47 -6.28 10.45 -6.26
CA THR A 47 -5.09 9.64 -6.48
C THR A 47 -3.97 10.42 -7.14
N TRP A 48 -2.75 10.13 -6.73
CA TRP A 48 -1.53 10.59 -7.37
C TRP A 48 -0.70 9.38 -7.80
N TYR A 49 -0.30 9.37 -9.05
CA TYR A 49 0.52 8.33 -9.63
C TYR A 49 1.94 8.82 -9.90
N TYR A 50 2.90 8.07 -9.45
CA TYR A 50 4.32 8.28 -9.72
C TYR A 50 4.87 7.12 -10.50
N LYS A 51 5.44 7.43 -11.68
CA LYS A 51 6.22 6.47 -12.45
C LYS A 51 7.68 6.68 -12.07
N THR A 52 8.35 5.65 -11.64
CA THR A 52 9.78 5.70 -11.37
C THR A 52 10.54 5.21 -12.59
N ASP A 53 11.57 5.96 -12.97
CA ASP A 53 12.51 5.47 -13.97
C ASP A 53 13.35 4.35 -13.35
N VAL A 54 13.59 3.33 -14.13
CA VAL A 54 14.32 2.15 -13.70
C VAL A 54 15.80 2.48 -13.60
N LEU A 55 16.30 2.64 -12.39
CA LEU A 55 17.73 2.79 -12.13
C LEU A 55 18.28 1.61 -11.33
N ASP A 56 17.43 0.68 -10.91
CA ASP A 56 17.81 -0.52 -10.20
C ASP A 56 17.06 -1.74 -10.73
N GLN A 57 17.29 -2.88 -10.09
CA GLN A 57 16.70 -4.16 -10.48
C GLN A 57 15.20 -4.30 -10.18
N HIS A 58 14.59 -3.30 -9.52
CA HIS A 58 13.19 -3.31 -9.14
C HIS A 58 12.45 -2.16 -9.80
N ASP A 59 11.99 -2.39 -11.03
CA ASP A 59 11.10 -1.45 -11.70
C ASP A 59 9.76 -1.43 -10.96
N PHE A 60 9.40 -0.26 -10.43
CA PHE A 60 8.14 -0.12 -9.72
C PHE A 60 7.51 1.26 -9.97
N SER A 61 6.21 1.30 -9.90
CA SER A 61 5.44 2.53 -9.81
C SER A 61 4.77 2.61 -8.45
N HIS A 62 4.31 3.80 -8.06
CA HIS A 62 3.57 3.94 -6.83
C HIS A 62 2.36 4.83 -6.98
N LEU A 63 1.34 4.48 -6.26
CA LEU A 63 0.06 5.15 -6.23
C LEU A 63 -0.20 5.64 -4.82
N LEU A 64 -0.40 6.94 -4.68
CA LEU A 64 -0.83 7.57 -3.44
C LEU A 64 -2.32 7.85 -3.52
N VAL A 65 -3.04 7.46 -2.47
CA VAL A 65 -4.48 7.74 -2.36
C VAL A 65 -4.68 8.65 -1.16
N PHE A 66 -5.36 9.76 -1.39
CA PHE A 66 -5.67 10.76 -0.35
C PHE A 66 -7.16 10.75 -0.05
N GLN A 67 -7.48 10.92 1.22
CA GLN A 67 -8.85 11.10 1.66
C GLN A 67 -9.25 12.58 1.52
N LYS A 68 -10.33 12.85 0.82
CA LYS A 68 -10.80 14.26 0.62
C LYS A 68 -11.19 14.94 1.92
N ALA A 69 -11.74 14.19 2.87
CA ALA A 69 -12.26 14.75 4.11
C ALA A 69 -11.19 15.48 4.94
N ASP A 70 -9.97 14.97 5.00
CA ASP A 70 -8.88 15.55 5.80
C ASP A 70 -7.65 15.93 4.98
N GLY A 71 -7.64 15.61 3.68
CA GLY A 71 -6.52 15.91 2.79
C GLY A 71 -5.28 15.06 3.03
N LYS A 72 -5.37 14.00 3.82
CA LYS A 72 -4.23 13.17 4.21
C LYS A 72 -4.20 11.85 3.45
N LEU A 73 -3.03 11.21 3.42
CA LEU A 73 -2.87 9.89 2.82
C LEU A 73 -3.79 8.84 3.45
N ALA A 74 -4.49 8.09 2.62
CA ALA A 74 -5.22 6.89 3.02
C ALA A 74 -4.40 5.63 2.74
N SER A 75 -3.64 5.63 1.64
CA SER A 75 -2.79 4.49 1.28
C SER A 75 -1.64 4.88 0.36
N VAL A 76 -0.61 4.05 0.37
CA VAL A 76 0.47 4.07 -0.61
C VAL A 76 0.64 2.66 -1.14
N THR A 77 0.54 2.52 -2.46
CA THR A 77 0.69 1.24 -3.15
C THR A 77 1.95 1.25 -3.99
N ARG A 78 2.72 0.18 -3.95
CA ARG A 78 3.81 -0.09 -4.88
C ARG A 78 3.46 -1.24 -5.79
N ASN A 79 3.60 -0.99 -7.09
CA ASN A 79 3.39 -1.98 -8.13
C ASN A 79 4.74 -2.30 -8.76
N PHE A 80 5.14 -3.57 -8.72
CA PHE A 80 6.40 -4.06 -9.26
C PHE A 80 6.16 -4.74 -10.60
N HIS A 81 6.98 -4.43 -11.60
CA HIS A 81 6.97 -5.17 -12.88
C HIS A 81 7.53 -6.57 -12.71
N THR A 82 8.59 -6.70 -11.94
CA THR A 82 9.16 -8.00 -11.57
C THR A 82 8.66 -8.39 -10.18
N PRO A 83 8.06 -9.57 -10.02
CA PRO A 83 7.59 -10.02 -8.71
C PRO A 83 8.71 -10.06 -7.67
N VAL A 84 8.41 -9.67 -6.46
CA VAL A 84 9.36 -9.59 -5.34
C VAL A 84 8.92 -10.49 -4.17
N ILE A 85 9.89 -10.98 -3.41
CA ILE A 85 9.65 -11.70 -2.15
C ILE A 85 9.62 -10.68 -1.02
N VAL A 86 8.62 -10.78 -0.15
CA VAL A 86 8.37 -9.80 0.91
C VAL A 86 8.43 -10.38 2.33
N ASP A 87 8.98 -11.58 2.49
CA ASP A 87 8.98 -12.33 3.76
C ASP A 87 9.49 -11.53 4.95
N ALA A 88 10.54 -10.73 4.75
CA ALA A 88 11.11 -9.91 5.82
C ALA A 88 10.12 -8.89 6.41
N LEU A 89 9.15 -8.46 5.62
CA LEU A 89 8.10 -7.52 6.05
C LEU A 89 6.87 -8.22 6.62
N PHE A 90 6.71 -9.52 6.38
CA PHE A 90 5.55 -10.29 6.79
C PHE A 90 5.97 -11.55 7.58
N PRO A 91 6.66 -11.38 8.72
CA PRO A 91 7.06 -12.53 9.51
C PRO A 91 5.84 -13.33 9.98
N ALA A 92 5.94 -14.65 9.97
CA ALA A 92 4.83 -15.56 10.25
C ALA A 92 4.15 -15.29 11.61
N ARG A 93 4.93 -14.88 12.60
CA ARG A 93 4.41 -14.58 13.95
C ARG A 93 3.54 -13.32 14.03
N SER A 94 3.66 -12.39 13.07
CA SER A 94 2.99 -11.09 13.10
C SER A 94 2.21 -10.78 11.83
N SER A 95 2.03 -11.76 10.97
CA SER A 95 1.25 -11.63 9.75
C SER A 95 0.39 -12.85 9.50
N ARG A 96 -0.70 -12.69 8.78
CA ARG A 96 -1.62 -13.76 8.42
C ARG A 96 -2.11 -13.58 6.99
N THR A 97 -2.40 -14.71 6.34
CA THR A 97 -3.05 -14.70 5.03
C THR A 97 -4.56 -14.74 5.22
N HIS A 98 -5.24 -13.85 4.54
CA HIS A 98 -6.69 -13.80 4.43
C HIS A 98 -7.09 -14.11 3.00
N PHE A 99 -8.14 -14.89 2.82
CA PHE A 99 -8.62 -15.31 1.52
C PHE A 99 -9.90 -14.56 1.17
N TRP A 100 -9.98 -14.10 -0.07
CA TRP A 100 -11.21 -13.54 -0.59
C TRP A 100 -12.32 -14.60 -0.55
N PRO A 101 -13.48 -14.29 0.03
CA PRO A 101 -14.60 -15.21 0.10
C PRO A 101 -15.33 -15.27 -1.26
N SER A 102 -14.69 -15.85 -2.27
CA SER A 102 -15.26 -16.02 -3.60
C SER A 102 -15.42 -17.50 -3.91
N GLU A 103 -16.60 -17.91 -4.29
CA GLU A 103 -16.86 -19.28 -4.77
C GLU A 103 -16.16 -19.56 -6.10
N LYS A 104 -15.84 -18.51 -6.87
CA LYS A 104 -15.27 -18.62 -8.22
C LYS A 104 -13.75 -18.66 -8.22
N ASP A 105 -13.09 -18.06 -7.25
CA ASP A 105 -11.63 -18.03 -7.16
C ASP A 105 -11.16 -18.02 -5.70
N PRO A 106 -11.10 -19.19 -5.07
CA PRO A 106 -10.59 -19.33 -3.70
C PRO A 106 -9.08 -19.07 -3.59
N GLN A 107 -8.43 -18.70 -4.69
CA GLN A 107 -6.99 -18.48 -4.77
C GLN A 107 -6.59 -17.05 -4.41
N TRP A 108 -7.52 -16.10 -4.42
CA TRP A 108 -7.23 -14.74 -4.04
C TRP A 108 -6.90 -14.65 -2.55
N ALA A 109 -5.68 -14.22 -2.28
CA ALA A 109 -5.15 -14.13 -0.94
C ALA A 109 -4.45 -12.79 -0.74
N VAL A 110 -4.50 -12.30 0.49
CA VAL A 110 -3.77 -11.11 0.92
C VAL A 110 -3.04 -11.44 2.21
N ARG A 111 -1.73 -11.27 2.22
CA ARG A 111 -0.94 -11.34 3.46
C ARG A 111 -1.06 -10.01 4.17
N VAL A 112 -1.41 -10.05 5.45
CA VAL A 112 -1.72 -8.87 6.26
C VAL A 112 -0.82 -8.82 7.48
N ARG A 113 -0.21 -7.66 7.70
CA ARG A 113 0.47 -7.33 8.94
C ARG A 113 -0.12 -6.05 9.52
N LEU A 114 -0.55 -6.08 10.77
CA LEU A 114 -1.03 -4.89 11.46
C LEU A 114 0.18 -4.03 11.88
N LEU A 115 0.12 -2.75 11.58
CA LEU A 115 1.13 -1.75 11.97
C LEU A 115 0.52 -0.85 13.06
N GLY A 116 0.53 -1.33 14.29
CA GLY A 116 -0.20 -0.66 15.37
C GLY A 116 -1.72 -0.76 15.17
N GLU A 117 -2.46 0.21 15.69
CA GLU A 117 -3.93 0.22 15.63
C GLU A 117 -4.46 0.87 14.35
N ASP A 118 -3.67 1.72 13.71
CA ASP A 118 -4.15 2.65 12.68
C ASP A 118 -3.83 2.23 11.25
N ARG A 119 -2.84 1.36 11.05
CA ARG A 119 -2.32 1.02 9.73
C ARG A 119 -2.24 -0.49 9.53
N VAL A 120 -2.34 -0.88 8.27
CA VAL A 120 -2.10 -2.26 7.84
C VAL A 120 -1.13 -2.27 6.67
N LEU A 121 -0.31 -3.31 6.60
CA LEU A 121 0.54 -3.60 5.46
C LEU A 121 -0.04 -4.83 4.75
N LEU A 122 -0.21 -4.74 3.44
CA LEU A 122 -0.85 -5.76 2.62
C LEU A 122 0.09 -6.20 1.51
N ALA A 123 0.22 -7.51 1.31
CA ALA A 123 0.89 -8.08 0.14
C ALA A 123 -0.11 -8.93 -0.65
N MET A 124 -0.36 -8.53 -1.88
CA MET A 124 -1.38 -9.17 -2.71
C MET A 124 -0.87 -10.50 -3.27
N GLY A 125 -1.68 -11.54 -3.19
CA GLY A 125 -1.37 -12.86 -3.73
C GLY A 125 -0.38 -13.70 -2.92
N VAL A 126 0.07 -13.23 -1.77
CA VAL A 126 1.02 -13.96 -0.91
C VAL A 126 0.24 -14.88 0.03
N LYS A 127 0.34 -16.19 -0.19
CA LYS A 127 -0.33 -17.23 0.59
C LYS A 127 0.55 -17.82 1.67
N GLN A 128 1.83 -17.99 1.36
CA GLN A 128 2.79 -18.63 2.23
C GLN A 128 4.17 -17.97 2.09
N GLU A 129 5.06 -18.31 2.99
CA GLU A 129 6.45 -17.87 2.95
C GLU A 129 7.11 -18.29 1.63
N GLY A 130 7.89 -17.38 1.04
CA GLY A 130 8.52 -17.57 -0.26
C GLY A 130 7.70 -17.17 -1.47
N ASP A 131 6.41 -16.90 -1.32
CA ASP A 131 5.58 -16.42 -2.41
C ASP A 131 6.01 -15.01 -2.84
N THR A 132 5.88 -14.75 -4.15
CA THR A 132 6.16 -13.43 -4.72
C THR A 132 4.89 -12.62 -4.87
N THR A 133 5.06 -11.30 -4.94
CA THR A 133 3.96 -10.37 -5.21
C THR A 133 4.39 -9.28 -6.17
N THR A 134 3.43 -8.73 -6.89
CA THR A 134 3.62 -7.52 -7.70
C THR A 134 3.02 -6.29 -7.05
N GLN A 135 2.38 -6.43 -5.89
CA GLN A 135 1.71 -5.30 -5.26
C GLN A 135 1.77 -5.37 -3.74
N VAL A 136 2.29 -4.31 -3.13
CA VAL A 136 2.32 -4.13 -1.69
C VAL A 136 1.71 -2.78 -1.34
N VAL A 137 0.89 -2.75 -0.29
CA VAL A 137 0.13 -1.56 0.11
C VAL A 137 0.32 -1.32 1.60
N VAL A 138 0.59 -0.07 1.97
CA VAL A 138 0.33 0.41 3.33
C VAL A 138 -0.95 1.23 3.31
N MET A 139 -1.85 0.98 4.23
CA MET A 139 -3.18 1.60 4.24
C MET A 139 -3.62 1.95 5.65
N ARG A 140 -4.36 3.05 5.79
CA ARG A 140 -5.10 3.31 7.02
C ARG A 140 -6.10 2.18 7.27
N ARG A 141 -6.13 1.69 8.47
CA ARG A 141 -7.09 0.64 8.84
C ARG A 141 -8.54 1.08 8.60
N SER A 142 -8.84 2.36 8.85
CA SER A 142 -10.16 2.93 8.60
C SER A 142 -10.55 2.95 7.11
N ALA A 143 -9.58 2.95 6.19
CA ALA A 143 -9.84 2.94 4.76
C ALA A 143 -10.13 1.54 4.21
N LEU A 144 -9.83 0.47 4.95
CA LEU A 144 -10.12 -0.90 4.52
C LEU A 144 -11.60 -1.09 4.16
N ARG A 145 -12.49 -0.48 4.91
CA ARG A 145 -13.92 -0.58 4.66
C ARG A 145 -14.31 -0.13 3.25
N SER A 146 -13.62 0.88 2.73
CA SER A 146 -13.88 1.43 1.40
C SER A 146 -13.24 0.61 0.28
N PHE A 147 -12.02 0.09 0.51
CA PHE A 147 -11.23 -0.55 -0.54
C PHE A 147 -11.28 -2.08 -0.49
N PHE A 148 -11.32 -2.65 0.71
CA PHE A 148 -11.34 -4.10 0.94
C PHE A 148 -12.38 -4.42 2.01
N PRO A 149 -13.68 -4.23 1.74
CA PRO A 149 -14.72 -4.45 2.76
C PRO A 149 -14.71 -5.86 3.34
N TRP A 150 -14.44 -6.86 2.51
CA TRP A 150 -14.32 -8.25 2.97
C TRP A 150 -13.16 -8.45 3.97
N LEU A 151 -12.04 -7.78 3.74
CA LEU A 151 -10.88 -7.85 4.63
C LEU A 151 -11.15 -7.09 5.93
N HIS A 152 -11.80 -5.94 5.83
CA HIS A 152 -12.25 -5.19 7.00
C HIS A 152 -13.11 -6.06 7.92
N GLU A 153 -14.05 -6.80 7.37
CA GLU A 153 -14.90 -7.73 8.14
C GLU A 153 -14.08 -8.85 8.78
N GLN A 154 -13.16 -9.48 8.02
CA GLN A 154 -12.31 -10.55 8.55
C GLN A 154 -11.37 -10.07 9.67
N LEU A 155 -11.00 -8.81 9.68
CA LEU A 155 -10.17 -8.21 10.74
C LEU A 155 -11.01 -7.72 11.93
N GLY A 156 -12.28 -8.11 12.02
CA GLY A 156 -13.18 -7.77 13.12
C GLY A 156 -13.87 -6.42 12.99
N GLY A 157 -13.86 -5.83 11.79
CA GLY A 157 -14.58 -4.59 11.51
C GLY A 157 -16.10 -4.79 11.57
N LYS A 158 -16.81 -3.79 12.05
CA LYS A 158 -18.27 -3.77 12.01
C LYS A 158 -18.75 -3.26 10.65
N ARG A 159 -19.84 -3.82 10.15
CA ARG A 159 -20.53 -3.35 8.93
C ARG A 159 -21.04 -1.92 9.10
#